data_c914bc3359b5601643e0b7a2a650f4b8
#
_entry.id   c914bc3359b5601643e0b7a2a650f4b8
#
_cell.length_a   1.000
_cell.length_b   1.000
_cell.length_c   1.000
_cell.angle_alpha   90.00
_cell.angle_beta   90.00
_cell.angle_gamma   90.00
#
_symmetry.space_group_name_H-M   'P 1'
#
loop_
_entity.id
_entity.type
_entity.pdbx_description
1 polymer ?
#
loop_
_entity_poly.entity_id
_entity_poly.type
_entity_poly.pdbx_seq_one_letter_code
_entity_poly.pdbx_strand_id
1 'polypeptide(L)'
;MSTIFIGIAGGTGSGKTTLTEHLAERFGTDISVVHHDNYYKRQNCSFEERCRQNYDHPDAFDTELMIEDLKALKRDETIHCPVYDYAIHNRTDETVEIKPTKVVIVEGILIFQNKALRDLLDIKIFVETDADVRILRRALRDVEERGRSLESVVTQYLTTVKPMHEQFVEPTRKYADIIVLEGGHNLVALDMIMQRIANHIAEN
;
A
#
# COMPACT_ATOMS: atom_id res chain seq x y z
N MET A 1 -1.64 -20.42 -14.77
CA MET A 1 -2.73 -19.77 -14.02
C MET A 1 -2.85 -18.33 -14.48
N SER A 2 -4.06 -17.78 -14.57
CA SER A 2 -4.24 -16.34 -14.87
C SER A 2 -4.27 -15.57 -13.54
N THR A 3 -3.12 -15.10 -13.08
CA THR A 3 -3.04 -14.26 -11.88
C THR A 3 -3.64 -12.88 -12.16
N ILE A 4 -4.56 -12.41 -11.30
CA ILE A 4 -5.10 -11.05 -11.34
C ILE A 4 -4.39 -10.15 -10.32
N PHE A 5 -4.02 -8.94 -10.73
CA PHE A 5 -3.35 -7.95 -9.89
C PHE A 5 -4.34 -6.85 -9.49
N ILE A 6 -4.58 -6.71 -8.20
CA ILE A 6 -5.51 -5.72 -7.64
C ILE A 6 -4.70 -4.66 -6.88
N GLY A 7 -4.71 -3.43 -7.37
CA GLY A 7 -4.09 -2.29 -6.68
C GLY A 7 -5.08 -1.63 -5.72
N ILE A 8 -4.67 -1.44 -4.46
CA ILE A 8 -5.44 -0.72 -3.44
C ILE A 8 -4.66 0.53 -3.01
N ALA A 9 -5.05 1.68 -3.55
CA ALA A 9 -4.44 2.97 -3.25
C ALA A 9 -5.35 3.85 -2.38
N GLY A 10 -4.81 4.95 -1.89
CA GLY A 10 -5.54 5.94 -1.08
C GLY A 10 -4.64 6.59 -0.04
N GLY A 11 -5.07 7.66 0.60
CA GLY A 11 -4.28 8.39 1.59
C GLY A 11 -3.94 7.58 2.84
N THR A 12 -2.93 8.03 3.58
CA THR A 12 -2.64 7.45 4.90
C THR A 12 -3.87 7.57 5.81
N GLY A 13 -4.18 6.51 6.57
CA GLY A 13 -5.36 6.45 7.45
C GLY A 13 -6.70 6.25 6.72
N SER A 14 -6.72 6.00 5.41
CA SER A 14 -7.97 5.80 4.66
C SER A 14 -8.62 4.42 4.88
N GLY A 15 -7.92 3.45 5.47
CA GLY A 15 -8.43 2.09 5.68
C GLY A 15 -8.08 1.09 4.57
N LYS A 16 -7.05 1.40 3.74
CA LYS A 16 -6.51 0.46 2.74
C LYS A 16 -6.05 -0.85 3.34
N THR A 17 -5.22 -0.76 4.37
CA THR A 17 -4.64 -1.93 5.05
C THR A 17 -5.75 -2.80 5.65
N THR A 18 -6.74 -2.21 6.32
CA THR A 18 -7.90 -2.94 6.84
C THR A 18 -8.67 -3.65 5.74
N LEU A 19 -8.88 -2.99 4.58
CA LEU A 19 -9.52 -3.63 3.41
C LEU A 19 -8.69 -4.81 2.92
N THR A 20 -7.38 -4.64 2.79
CA THR A 20 -6.43 -5.68 2.34
C THR A 20 -6.40 -6.87 3.30
N GLU A 21 -6.37 -6.61 4.61
CA GLU A 21 -6.39 -7.63 5.67
C GLU A 21 -7.66 -8.48 5.61
N HIS A 22 -8.84 -7.87 5.51
CA HIS A 22 -10.11 -8.62 5.37
C HIS A 22 -10.12 -9.51 4.12
N LEU A 23 -9.55 -9.04 3.00
CA LEU A 23 -9.43 -9.86 1.79
C LEU A 23 -8.46 -11.01 1.99
N ALA A 24 -7.29 -10.75 2.59
CA ALA A 24 -6.29 -11.78 2.87
C ALA A 24 -6.80 -12.83 3.85
N GLU A 25 -7.49 -12.44 4.92
CA GLU A 25 -8.12 -13.35 5.88
C GLU A 25 -9.18 -14.24 5.22
N ARG A 26 -9.98 -13.67 4.33
CA ARG A 26 -11.07 -14.40 3.66
C ARG A 26 -10.58 -15.45 2.68
N PHE A 27 -9.50 -15.21 1.96
CA PHE A 27 -9.04 -16.07 0.87
C PHE A 27 -7.73 -16.82 1.17
N GLY A 28 -7.05 -16.50 2.26
CA GLY A 28 -5.88 -17.23 2.75
C GLY A 28 -4.80 -17.41 1.68
N THR A 29 -4.46 -18.64 1.36
CA THR A 29 -3.38 -19.00 0.45
C THR A 29 -3.64 -18.72 -1.03
N ASP A 30 -4.86 -18.37 -1.42
CA ASP A 30 -5.20 -17.96 -2.79
C ASP A 30 -4.81 -16.52 -3.11
N ILE A 31 -4.43 -15.74 -2.08
CA ILE A 31 -4.01 -14.34 -2.21
C ILE A 31 -2.59 -14.13 -1.67
N SER A 32 -1.79 -13.37 -2.40
CA SER A 32 -0.55 -12.77 -1.92
C SER A 32 -0.71 -11.25 -1.81
N VAL A 33 -0.07 -10.65 -0.81
CA VAL A 33 -0.08 -9.20 -0.58
C VAL A 33 1.32 -8.64 -0.74
N VAL A 34 1.46 -7.59 -1.55
CA VAL A 34 2.70 -6.84 -1.75
C VAL A 34 2.48 -5.41 -1.26
N HIS A 35 3.12 -5.05 -0.16
CA HIS A 35 3.05 -3.71 0.42
C HIS A 35 4.10 -2.79 -0.20
N HIS A 36 3.66 -1.66 -0.77
CA HIS A 36 4.56 -0.64 -1.33
C HIS A 36 5.55 -0.10 -0.29
N ASP A 37 5.14 -0.02 0.96
CA ASP A 37 5.97 0.49 2.06
C ASP A 37 7.24 -0.37 2.29
N ASN A 38 7.24 -1.63 1.91
CA ASN A 38 8.45 -2.47 1.93
C ASN A 38 9.50 -2.03 0.90
N TYR A 39 9.11 -1.29 -0.12
CA TYR A 39 9.97 -0.82 -1.20
C TYR A 39 10.54 0.59 -0.97
N TYR A 40 10.49 1.15 0.26
CA TYR A 40 11.28 2.33 0.56
C TYR A 40 12.75 2.07 0.25
N LYS A 41 13.44 3.04 -0.36
CA LYS A 41 14.87 2.93 -0.68
C LYS A 41 15.71 2.76 0.58
N ARG A 42 16.72 1.89 0.53
CA ARG A 42 17.73 1.78 1.59
C ARG A 42 18.48 3.09 1.73
N GLN A 43 18.65 3.54 2.96
CA GLN A 43 19.33 4.78 3.29
C GLN A 43 20.68 4.46 3.97
N ASN A 44 21.75 5.12 3.50
CA ASN A 44 23.11 4.98 4.04
C ASN A 44 23.53 6.19 4.91
N CYS A 45 22.55 6.87 5.50
CA CYS A 45 22.77 8.04 6.36
C CYS A 45 22.43 7.72 7.82
N SER A 46 22.70 8.67 8.73
CA SER A 46 22.42 8.52 10.17
C SER A 46 20.92 8.36 10.46
N PHE A 47 20.59 7.84 11.65
CA PHE A 47 19.19 7.70 12.07
C PHE A 47 18.47 9.06 12.10
N GLU A 48 19.13 10.10 12.60
CA GLU A 48 18.57 11.46 12.64
C GLU A 48 18.25 12.01 11.25
N GLU A 49 19.11 11.73 10.26
CA GLU A 49 18.88 12.13 8.87
C GLU A 49 17.73 11.33 8.27
N ARG A 50 17.62 10.03 8.56
CA ARG A 50 16.46 9.22 8.12
C ARG A 50 15.15 9.73 8.69
N CYS A 51 15.11 10.11 9.96
CA CYS A 51 13.92 10.70 10.58
C CYS A 51 13.44 12.00 9.92
N ARG A 52 14.30 12.69 9.17
CA ARG A 52 13.98 13.94 8.46
C ARG A 52 13.58 13.72 6.99
N GLN A 53 13.70 12.50 6.48
CA GLN A 53 13.35 12.18 5.10
C GLN A 53 11.85 12.32 4.85
N ASN A 54 11.51 12.71 3.61
CA ASN A 54 10.13 12.76 3.15
C ASN A 54 9.73 11.39 2.55
N TYR A 55 9.19 10.52 3.38
CA TYR A 55 8.73 9.19 2.96
C TYR A 55 7.40 9.20 2.20
N ASP A 56 6.72 10.33 2.09
CA ASP A 56 5.50 10.49 1.32
C ASP A 56 5.76 10.96 -0.13
N HIS A 57 7.04 11.21 -0.49
CA HIS A 57 7.44 11.58 -1.85
C HIS A 57 7.70 10.32 -2.71
N PRO A 58 7.34 10.31 -4.02
CA PRO A 58 7.62 9.17 -4.90
C PRO A 58 9.09 8.73 -4.94
N ASP A 59 10.02 9.65 -4.86
CA ASP A 59 11.46 9.36 -4.87
C ASP A 59 11.96 8.57 -3.66
N ALA A 60 11.15 8.46 -2.60
CA ALA A 60 11.48 7.64 -1.44
C ALA A 60 11.41 6.13 -1.73
N PHE A 61 10.72 5.75 -2.80
CA PHE A 61 10.44 4.36 -3.14
C PHE A 61 11.36 3.83 -4.26
N ASP A 62 11.69 2.56 -4.16
CA ASP A 62 12.35 1.77 -5.19
C ASP A 62 11.27 1.13 -6.09
N THR A 63 10.60 2.00 -6.85
CA THR A 63 9.47 1.60 -7.69
C THR A 63 9.89 0.66 -8.82
N GLU A 64 11.12 0.80 -9.33
CA GLU A 64 11.68 -0.07 -10.35
C GLU A 64 11.81 -1.51 -9.84
N LEU A 65 12.34 -1.72 -8.63
CA LEU A 65 12.40 -3.03 -8.00
C LEU A 65 11.01 -3.65 -7.84
N MET A 66 10.04 -2.86 -7.36
CA MET A 66 8.66 -3.34 -7.22
C MET A 66 8.06 -3.77 -8.56
N ILE A 67 8.30 -3.01 -9.63
CA ILE A 67 7.82 -3.34 -10.98
C ILE A 67 8.43 -4.67 -11.45
N GLU A 68 9.72 -4.90 -11.24
CA GLU A 68 10.38 -6.16 -11.63
C GLU A 68 9.84 -7.35 -10.81
N ASP A 69 9.63 -7.16 -9.51
CA ASP A 69 9.03 -8.18 -8.65
C ASP A 69 7.60 -8.54 -9.10
N LEU A 70 6.76 -7.56 -9.40
CA LEU A 70 5.41 -7.81 -9.90
C LEU A 70 5.40 -8.49 -11.27
N LYS A 71 6.34 -8.15 -12.17
CA LYS A 71 6.52 -8.86 -13.43
C LYS A 71 6.96 -10.30 -13.21
N ALA A 72 7.82 -10.57 -12.22
CA ALA A 72 8.24 -11.93 -11.86
C ALA A 72 7.02 -12.76 -11.38
N LEU A 73 6.20 -12.20 -10.47
CA LEU A 73 4.95 -12.85 -10.05
C LEU A 73 4.00 -13.12 -11.23
N LYS A 74 3.92 -12.22 -12.23
CA LYS A 74 3.14 -12.45 -13.46
C LYS A 74 3.68 -13.60 -14.32
N ARG A 75 4.97 -13.96 -14.18
CA ARG A 75 5.61 -15.10 -14.86
C ARG A 75 5.61 -16.38 -14.02
N ASP A 76 4.79 -16.43 -12.96
CA ASP A 76 4.78 -17.55 -11.99
C ASP A 76 6.12 -17.76 -11.24
N GLU A 77 6.91 -16.71 -11.09
CA GLU A 77 8.19 -16.72 -10.37
C GLU A 77 8.00 -16.22 -8.94
N THR A 78 8.63 -16.89 -7.97
CA THR A 78 8.68 -16.44 -6.56
C THR A 78 9.59 -15.22 -6.44
N ILE A 79 9.19 -14.26 -5.62
CA ILE A 79 9.99 -13.06 -5.32
C ILE A 79 10.47 -13.05 -3.87
N HIS A 80 11.53 -12.28 -3.61
CA HIS A 80 12.05 -11.99 -2.29
C HIS A 80 11.80 -10.51 -1.95
N CYS A 81 10.57 -10.22 -1.50
CA CYS A 81 10.15 -8.87 -1.14
C CYS A 81 11.01 -8.31 -0.02
N PRO A 82 11.57 -7.10 -0.15
CA PRO A 82 12.34 -6.48 0.93
C PRO A 82 11.48 -6.26 2.17
N VAL A 83 12.13 -6.11 3.32
CA VAL A 83 11.50 -5.78 4.60
C VAL A 83 11.94 -4.39 5.03
N TYR A 84 10.96 -3.51 5.31
CA TYR A 84 11.20 -2.20 5.86
C TYR A 84 10.87 -2.17 7.35
N ASP A 85 11.82 -1.70 8.15
CA ASP A 85 11.63 -1.55 9.60
C ASP A 85 11.37 -0.08 9.95
N TYR A 86 10.16 0.18 10.43
CA TYR A 86 9.73 1.53 10.84
C TYR A 86 10.45 2.04 12.09
N ALA A 87 10.99 1.14 12.96
CA ALA A 87 11.69 1.56 14.16
C ALA A 87 13.06 2.17 13.85
N ILE A 88 13.72 1.68 12.82
CA ILE A 88 15.02 2.20 12.37
C ILE A 88 14.91 3.10 11.13
N HIS A 89 13.72 3.30 10.60
CA HIS A 89 13.46 4.05 9.35
C HIS A 89 14.37 3.60 8.20
N ASN A 90 14.47 2.27 7.97
CA ASN A 90 15.30 1.74 6.90
C ASN A 90 14.86 0.35 6.45
N ARG A 91 15.27 -0.03 5.23
CA ARG A 91 15.18 -1.40 4.73
C ARG A 91 16.21 -2.27 5.46
N THR A 92 15.80 -3.44 5.93
CA THR A 92 16.67 -4.45 6.54
C THR A 92 17.40 -5.29 5.48
N ASP A 93 18.21 -6.26 5.92
CA ASP A 93 18.82 -7.26 5.02
C ASP A 93 17.91 -8.48 4.84
N GLU A 94 16.80 -8.54 5.57
CA GLU A 94 15.83 -9.60 5.48
C GLU A 94 14.92 -9.42 4.26
N THR A 95 14.42 -10.54 3.75
CA THR A 95 13.39 -10.58 2.71
C THR A 95 12.29 -11.55 3.10
N VAL A 96 11.10 -11.32 2.58
CA VAL A 96 9.97 -12.24 2.69
C VAL A 96 9.71 -12.87 1.34
N GLU A 97 9.68 -14.21 1.32
CA GLU A 97 9.31 -14.96 0.13
C GLU A 97 7.81 -14.79 -0.16
N ILE A 98 7.49 -14.30 -1.36
CA ILE A 98 6.12 -14.22 -1.86
C ILE A 98 6.02 -15.10 -3.10
N LYS A 99 5.13 -16.09 -3.02
CA LYS A 99 4.85 -17.02 -4.12
C LYS A 99 3.74 -16.47 -5.01
N PRO A 100 3.75 -16.82 -6.29
CA PRO A 100 2.63 -16.53 -7.19
C PRO A 100 1.34 -17.18 -6.66
N THR A 101 0.26 -16.43 -6.73
CA THR A 101 -1.09 -16.88 -6.32
C THR A 101 -2.10 -16.45 -7.38
N LYS A 102 -3.34 -16.92 -7.27
CA LYS A 102 -4.41 -16.55 -8.20
C LYS A 102 -4.72 -15.05 -8.16
N VAL A 103 -4.51 -14.41 -7.00
CA VAL A 103 -4.73 -12.98 -6.80
C VAL A 103 -3.53 -12.38 -6.08
N VAL A 104 -2.96 -11.31 -6.64
CA VAL A 104 -1.93 -10.50 -5.98
C VAL A 104 -2.52 -9.13 -5.66
N ILE A 105 -2.60 -8.80 -4.38
CA ILE A 105 -2.98 -7.46 -3.93
C ILE A 105 -1.72 -6.61 -3.79
N VAL A 106 -1.71 -5.45 -4.41
CA VAL A 106 -0.67 -4.43 -4.29
C VAL A 106 -1.24 -3.25 -3.53
N GLU A 107 -0.74 -2.97 -2.33
CA GLU A 107 -1.26 -1.92 -1.45
C GLU A 107 -0.22 -0.82 -1.22
N GLY A 108 -0.66 0.45 -1.34
CA GLY A 108 0.20 1.58 -1.00
C GLY A 108 -0.36 2.94 -1.41
N ILE A 109 0.21 4.00 -0.80
CA ILE A 109 -0.27 5.37 -1.03
C ILE A 109 0.04 5.90 -2.44
N LEU A 110 1.12 5.45 -3.08
CA LEU A 110 1.64 6.00 -4.35
C LEU A 110 1.64 4.99 -5.51
N ILE A 111 1.02 3.81 -5.35
CA ILE A 111 1.07 2.75 -6.38
C ILE A 111 0.39 3.16 -7.71
N PHE A 112 -0.45 4.17 -7.71
CA PHE A 112 -1.07 4.71 -8.93
C PHE A 112 -0.30 5.90 -9.53
N GLN A 113 0.74 6.39 -8.87
CA GLN A 113 1.51 7.54 -9.33
C GLN A 113 2.39 7.17 -10.55
N ASN A 114 3.13 6.06 -10.49
CA ASN A 114 3.96 5.59 -11.57
C ASN A 114 3.13 4.86 -12.64
N LYS A 115 3.24 5.29 -13.91
CA LYS A 115 2.47 4.70 -15.01
C LYS A 115 2.79 3.23 -15.24
N ALA A 116 4.07 2.85 -15.23
CA ALA A 116 4.48 1.48 -15.51
C ALA A 116 4.01 0.51 -14.41
N LEU A 117 4.03 0.95 -13.14
CA LEU A 117 3.46 0.18 -12.02
C LEU A 117 1.94 0.04 -12.19
N ARG A 118 1.25 1.14 -12.47
CA ARG A 118 -0.20 1.18 -12.64
C ARG A 118 -0.69 0.30 -13.81
N ASP A 119 0.08 0.21 -14.88
CA ASP A 119 -0.25 -0.61 -16.06
C ASP A 119 -0.15 -2.13 -15.78
N LEU A 120 0.50 -2.54 -14.69
CA LEU A 120 0.53 -3.94 -14.25
C LEU A 120 -0.74 -4.37 -13.51
N LEU A 121 -1.53 -3.42 -13.02
CA LEU A 121 -2.71 -3.65 -12.21
C LEU A 121 -3.95 -3.85 -13.07
N ASP A 122 -4.63 -4.97 -12.89
CA ASP A 122 -5.83 -5.34 -13.64
C ASP A 122 -7.09 -4.67 -13.06
N ILE A 123 -7.13 -4.49 -11.74
CA ILE A 123 -8.19 -3.74 -11.04
C ILE A 123 -7.53 -2.70 -10.12
N LYS A 124 -8.01 -1.48 -10.19
CA LYS A 124 -7.50 -0.34 -9.41
C LYS A 124 -8.58 0.20 -8.50
N ILE A 125 -8.37 0.04 -7.19
CA ILE A 125 -9.29 0.48 -6.13
C ILE A 125 -8.67 1.67 -5.42
N PHE A 126 -9.38 2.78 -5.36
CA PHE A 126 -8.98 3.93 -4.54
C PHE A 126 -9.85 4.00 -3.29
N VAL A 127 -9.22 3.94 -2.12
CA VAL A 127 -9.90 4.06 -0.84
C VAL A 127 -9.97 5.53 -0.44
N GLU A 128 -11.19 6.06 -0.40
CA GLU A 128 -11.49 7.44 -0.05
C GLU A 128 -12.06 7.51 1.37
N THR A 129 -11.55 8.44 2.16
CA THR A 129 -12.01 8.76 3.51
C THR A 129 -11.68 10.22 3.76
N ASP A 130 -12.57 10.93 4.45
CA ASP A 130 -12.41 12.35 4.75
C ASP A 130 -11.09 12.63 5.49
N ALA A 131 -10.47 13.76 5.18
CA ALA A 131 -9.14 14.10 5.65
C ALA A 131 -9.02 14.20 7.18
N ASP A 132 -10.07 14.69 7.85
CA ASP A 132 -10.15 14.76 9.30
C ASP A 132 -10.21 13.37 9.95
N VAL A 133 -11.00 12.45 9.40
CA VAL A 133 -11.03 11.06 9.86
C VAL A 133 -9.67 10.37 9.65
N ARG A 134 -9.05 10.59 8.49
CA ARG A 134 -7.73 10.02 8.17
C ARG A 134 -6.64 10.48 9.14
N ILE A 135 -6.60 11.78 9.46
CA ILE A 135 -5.58 12.30 10.41
C ILE A 135 -5.81 11.78 11.83
N LEU A 136 -7.05 11.66 12.28
CA LEU A 136 -7.37 11.09 13.59
C LEU A 136 -6.93 9.62 13.68
N ARG A 137 -7.26 8.79 12.68
CA ARG A 137 -6.82 7.39 12.61
C ARG A 137 -5.30 7.28 12.60
N ARG A 138 -4.62 8.11 11.79
CA ARG A 138 -3.14 8.15 11.76
C ARG A 138 -2.56 8.56 13.11
N ALA A 139 -3.11 9.58 13.75
CA ALA A 139 -2.61 10.05 15.03
C ALA A 139 -2.71 8.96 16.12
N LEU A 140 -3.84 8.29 16.23
CA LEU A 140 -4.02 7.18 17.16
C LEU A 140 -3.00 6.07 16.90
N ARG A 141 -2.94 5.56 15.68
CA ARG A 141 -1.99 4.50 15.30
C ARG A 141 -0.53 4.90 15.57
N ASP A 142 -0.10 6.08 15.13
CA ASP A 142 1.31 6.48 15.24
C ASP A 142 1.71 6.74 16.71
N VAL A 143 0.77 7.14 17.57
CA VAL A 143 1.00 7.30 19.03
C VAL A 143 1.00 5.94 19.73
N GLU A 144 -0.01 5.09 19.48
CA GLU A 144 -0.20 3.84 20.23
C GLU A 144 0.76 2.73 19.75
N GLU A 145 0.95 2.59 18.45
CA GLU A 145 1.71 1.47 17.86
C GLU A 145 3.17 1.82 17.54
N ARG A 146 3.46 3.11 17.24
CA ARG A 146 4.79 3.57 16.80
C ARG A 146 5.50 4.43 17.84
N GLY A 147 4.90 4.66 19.02
CA GLY A 147 5.48 5.40 20.14
C GLY A 147 5.80 6.87 19.86
N ARG A 148 5.13 7.49 18.86
CA ARG A 148 5.36 8.88 18.48
C ARG A 148 4.59 9.85 19.39
N SER A 149 5.11 11.07 19.58
CA SER A 149 4.33 12.11 20.21
C SER A 149 3.28 12.68 19.25
N LEU A 150 2.12 13.06 19.79
CA LEU A 150 1.05 13.70 19.00
C LEU A 150 1.55 14.96 18.27
N GLU A 151 2.37 15.77 18.93
CA GLU A 151 2.99 16.96 18.34
C GLU A 151 3.82 16.63 17.11
N SER A 152 4.65 15.56 17.19
CA SER A 152 5.44 15.06 16.06
C SER A 152 4.56 14.62 14.88
N VAL A 153 3.45 13.90 15.16
CA VAL A 153 2.51 13.45 14.15
C VAL A 153 1.82 14.62 13.46
N VAL A 154 1.32 15.58 14.23
CA VAL A 154 0.65 16.78 13.70
C VAL A 154 1.61 17.64 12.86
N THR A 155 2.82 17.87 13.36
CA THR A 155 3.82 18.65 12.64
C THR A 155 4.16 17.99 11.30
N GLN A 156 4.47 16.69 11.29
CA GLN A 156 4.76 15.95 10.07
C GLN A 156 3.56 15.96 9.10
N TYR A 157 2.34 15.82 9.62
CA TYR A 157 1.15 15.83 8.77
C TYR A 157 1.02 17.17 8.03
N LEU A 158 1.16 18.29 8.73
CA LEU A 158 0.99 19.61 8.13
C LEU A 158 2.14 19.99 7.20
N THR A 159 3.36 19.61 7.53
CA THR A 159 4.56 20.03 6.76
C THR A 159 4.89 19.09 5.61
N THR A 160 4.53 17.82 5.68
CA THR A 160 4.95 16.80 4.72
C THR A 160 3.77 16.01 4.15
N VAL A 161 3.02 15.29 5.02
CA VAL A 161 2.03 14.31 4.57
C VAL A 161 0.90 14.94 3.76
N LYS A 162 0.33 16.04 4.25
CA LYS A 162 -0.77 16.74 3.57
C LYS A 162 -0.32 17.31 2.21
N PRO A 163 0.78 18.08 2.11
CA PRO A 163 1.28 18.55 0.81
C PRO A 163 1.56 17.41 -0.18
N MET A 164 2.18 16.33 0.27
CA MET A 164 2.48 15.18 -0.59
C MET A 164 1.21 14.44 -1.02
N HIS A 165 0.23 14.31 -0.12
CA HIS A 165 -1.07 13.74 -0.46
C HIS A 165 -1.77 14.55 -1.57
N GLU A 166 -1.83 15.87 -1.42
CA GLU A 166 -2.46 16.77 -2.40
C GLU A 166 -1.73 16.76 -3.75
N GLN A 167 -0.42 16.61 -3.73
CA GLN A 167 0.42 16.63 -4.94
C GLN A 167 0.46 15.28 -5.66
N PHE A 168 0.58 14.16 -4.95
CA PHE A 168 0.91 12.88 -5.53
C PHE A 168 -0.14 11.79 -5.33
N VAL A 169 -0.93 11.81 -4.25
CA VAL A 169 -1.91 10.77 -3.96
C VAL A 169 -3.27 11.11 -4.54
N GLU A 170 -3.84 12.23 -4.13
CA GLU A 170 -5.20 12.67 -4.55
C GLU A 170 -5.38 12.74 -6.07
N PRO A 171 -4.42 13.28 -6.86
CA PRO A 171 -4.56 13.32 -8.31
C PRO A 171 -4.61 11.94 -8.98
N THR A 172 -4.20 10.86 -8.28
CA THR A 172 -4.22 9.49 -8.82
C THR A 172 -5.59 8.81 -8.70
N ARG A 173 -6.50 9.36 -7.91
CA ARG A 173 -7.88 8.89 -7.77
C ARG A 173 -8.58 8.71 -9.12
N LYS A 174 -8.29 9.56 -10.09
CA LYS A 174 -8.83 9.49 -11.46
C LYS A 174 -8.45 8.23 -12.25
N TYR A 175 -7.44 7.49 -11.79
CA TYR A 175 -7.00 6.25 -12.43
C TYR A 175 -7.67 5.00 -11.85
N ALA A 176 -8.44 5.15 -10.77
CA ALA A 176 -9.15 4.05 -10.16
C ALA A 176 -10.33 3.58 -11.02
N ASP A 177 -10.54 2.28 -11.07
CA ASP A 177 -11.72 1.66 -11.67
C ASP A 177 -12.89 1.70 -10.67
N ILE A 178 -12.57 1.66 -9.34
CA ILE A 178 -13.55 1.67 -8.26
C ILE A 178 -13.06 2.61 -7.14
N ILE A 179 -13.96 3.43 -6.61
CA ILE A 179 -13.72 4.22 -5.39
C ILE A 179 -14.51 3.58 -4.25
N VAL A 180 -13.79 3.22 -3.19
CA VAL A 180 -14.38 2.62 -1.97
C VAL A 180 -14.33 3.65 -0.85
N LEU A 181 -15.49 4.05 -0.36
CA LEU A 181 -15.59 4.96 0.78
C LEU A 181 -15.27 4.20 2.07
N GLU A 182 -14.50 4.80 2.97
CA GLU A 182 -14.18 4.31 4.31
C GLU A 182 -13.41 2.96 4.38
N GLY A 183 -12.93 2.46 3.26
CA GLY A 183 -12.09 1.27 3.19
C GLY A 183 -12.76 0.01 3.71
N GLY A 184 -12.05 -0.75 4.56
CA GLY A 184 -12.54 -2.01 5.12
C GLY A 184 -13.77 -1.89 6.02
N HIS A 185 -14.20 -0.68 6.39
CA HIS A 185 -15.45 -0.45 7.13
C HIS A 185 -16.70 -0.43 6.22
N ASN A 186 -16.53 -0.29 4.91
CA ASN A 186 -17.62 -0.40 3.95
C ASN A 186 -17.90 -1.87 3.61
N LEU A 187 -18.74 -2.51 4.41
CA LEU A 187 -19.05 -3.94 4.27
C LEU A 187 -19.72 -4.28 2.92
N VAL A 188 -20.47 -3.37 2.34
CA VAL A 188 -21.10 -3.57 1.01
C VAL A 188 -20.04 -3.62 -0.09
N ALA A 189 -19.14 -2.63 -0.11
CA ALA A 189 -18.05 -2.63 -1.08
C ALA A 189 -17.11 -3.82 -0.88
N LEU A 190 -16.82 -4.17 0.38
CA LEU A 190 -16.01 -5.35 0.73
C LEU A 190 -16.63 -6.64 0.16
N ASP A 191 -17.93 -6.86 0.37
CA ASP A 191 -18.64 -8.03 -0.16
C ASP A 191 -18.58 -8.09 -1.69
N MET A 192 -18.82 -6.98 -2.39
CA MET A 192 -18.73 -6.93 -3.85
C MET A 192 -17.32 -7.29 -4.36
N ILE A 193 -16.27 -6.79 -3.71
CA ILE A 193 -14.88 -7.11 -4.05
C ILE A 193 -14.60 -8.59 -3.78
N MET A 194 -15.04 -9.12 -2.64
CA MET A 194 -14.90 -10.53 -2.29
C MET A 194 -15.59 -11.44 -3.32
N GLN A 195 -16.79 -11.10 -3.77
CA GLN A 195 -17.49 -11.87 -4.81
C GLN A 195 -16.72 -11.86 -6.14
N ARG A 196 -16.16 -10.72 -6.55
CA ARG A 196 -15.35 -10.64 -7.77
C ARG A 196 -14.10 -11.52 -7.67
N ILE A 197 -13.42 -11.50 -6.52
CA ILE A 197 -12.23 -12.34 -6.26
C ILE A 197 -12.62 -13.83 -6.24
N ALA A 198 -13.69 -14.21 -5.53
CA ALA A 198 -14.16 -15.58 -5.46
C ALA A 198 -14.49 -16.15 -6.85
N ASN A 199 -15.16 -15.40 -7.69
CA ASN A 199 -15.45 -15.79 -9.07
C ASN A 199 -14.16 -16.03 -9.86
N HIS A 200 -13.17 -15.12 -9.77
CA HIS A 200 -11.89 -15.30 -10.45
C HIS A 200 -11.15 -16.56 -9.98
N ILE A 201 -11.14 -16.81 -8.67
CA ILE A 201 -10.50 -18.01 -8.08
C ILE A 201 -11.19 -19.30 -8.55
N ALA A 202 -12.51 -19.29 -8.68
CA ALA A 202 -13.29 -20.45 -9.12
C ALA A 202 -13.13 -20.76 -10.63
N GLU A 203 -12.83 -19.74 -11.46
CA GLU A 203 -12.66 -19.88 -12.91
C GLU A 203 -11.23 -20.34 -13.30
N ASN A 204 -10.25 -20.29 -12.38
CA ASN A 204 -8.83 -20.56 -12.61
C ASN A 204 -8.24 -21.55 -11.60
#